data_f0d748e6a3a793b34d6b0abac0333013
#
_entry.id   f0d748e6a3a793b34d6b0abac0333013
#
_cell.length_a   1.000
_cell.length_b   1.000
_cell.length_c   1.000
_cell.angle_alpha   90.00
_cell.angle_beta   90.00
_cell.angle_gamma   90.00
#
_symmetry.space_group_name_H-M   'P 1'
#
loop_
_entity.id
_entity.type
_entity.pdbx_description
1 polymer ?
#
loop_
_entity_poly.entity_id
_entity_poly.type
_entity_poly.pdbx_seq_one_letter_code
_entity_poly.pdbx_strand_id
1 'polypeptide(L)'
;TYAPTRELLREHTVYYLKADPDFLVNHQIQRSERSGQKKDAQVRPLLAGDLRERMHELYRERKDIYESTATVIIDAQSKRREMAGAIIAHEERLADRIWVSTPGEPYAVSFGEDLNAQVAALLKAHTNKVLVLSAPPVASAASSLAQHLDSLGKQTTVKVLPDGEAAKQLPVLSDVWEAAASADLERRDAIVALGGGATTDLGGFAAATWLRGVDLIT
;
A
#
# COMPACT_ATOMS: atom_id res chain seq x y z
N THR A 1 -6.27 -17.68 1.68
CA THR A 1 -6.84 -17.05 2.90
C THR A 1 -8.34 -16.86 2.74
N TYR A 2 -9.06 -17.15 3.82
CA TYR A 2 -10.52 -17.03 3.91
C TYR A 2 -10.93 -15.56 3.71
N ALA A 3 -11.96 -15.28 2.88
CA ALA A 3 -12.35 -13.93 2.52
C ALA A 3 -12.69 -13.02 3.73
N PRO A 4 -13.45 -13.49 4.75
CA PRO A 4 -13.72 -12.69 5.96
C PRO A 4 -12.47 -12.31 6.75
N THR A 5 -11.43 -13.16 6.76
CA THR A 5 -10.15 -12.82 7.42
C THR A 5 -9.44 -11.69 6.68
N ARG A 6 -9.52 -11.65 5.35
CA ARG A 6 -8.94 -10.56 4.57
C ARG A 6 -9.67 -9.23 4.80
N GLU A 7 -10.97 -9.30 4.98
CA GLU A 7 -11.80 -8.13 5.27
C GLU A 7 -11.43 -7.53 6.63
N LEU A 8 -11.28 -8.37 7.65
CA LEU A 8 -10.80 -7.94 8.97
C LEU A 8 -9.38 -7.35 8.92
N LEU A 9 -8.48 -7.93 8.13
CA LEU A 9 -7.11 -7.43 7.99
C LEU A 9 -7.02 -6.05 7.34
N ARG A 10 -8.03 -5.61 6.58
CA ARG A 10 -8.07 -4.27 5.99
C ARG A 10 -8.20 -3.15 7.03
N GLU A 11 -8.75 -3.47 8.19
CA GLU A 11 -8.91 -2.54 9.31
C GLU A 11 -7.60 -2.36 10.12
N HIS A 12 -6.53 -3.08 9.76
CA HIS A 12 -5.30 -3.12 10.53
C HIS A 12 -4.07 -2.87 9.65
N THR A 13 -3.00 -2.36 10.26
CA THR A 13 -1.69 -2.33 9.61
C THR A 13 -1.17 -3.77 9.47
N VAL A 14 -1.00 -4.21 8.23
CA VAL A 14 -0.53 -5.56 7.91
C VAL A 14 0.89 -5.52 7.40
N TYR A 15 1.82 -6.06 8.17
CA TYR A 15 3.21 -6.24 7.77
C TYR A 15 3.40 -7.61 7.14
N TYR A 16 3.71 -7.67 5.86
CA TYR A 16 4.05 -8.90 5.17
C TYR A 16 5.57 -9.10 5.16
N LEU A 17 6.05 -10.07 5.91
CA LEU A 17 7.44 -10.50 5.87
C LEU A 17 7.64 -11.41 4.65
N LYS A 18 8.09 -10.82 3.55
CA LYS A 18 8.28 -11.50 2.26
C LYS A 18 9.66 -12.12 2.19
N ALA A 19 9.73 -13.38 1.79
CA ALA A 19 10.99 -14.06 1.51
C ALA A 19 10.86 -14.90 0.22
N ASP A 20 12.00 -15.13 -0.41
CA ASP A 20 12.11 -16.09 -1.49
C ASP A 20 11.79 -17.52 -1.02
N PRO A 21 11.03 -18.33 -1.79
CA PRO A 21 10.70 -19.71 -1.41
C PRO A 21 11.93 -20.57 -1.12
N ASP A 22 13.02 -20.42 -1.87
CA ASP A 22 14.25 -21.19 -1.64
C ASP A 22 14.95 -20.79 -0.34
N PHE A 23 14.90 -19.49 0.02
CA PHE A 23 15.37 -19.03 1.33
C PHE A 23 14.57 -19.70 2.46
N LEU A 24 13.23 -19.77 2.33
CA LEU A 24 12.37 -20.38 3.34
C LEU A 24 12.65 -21.90 3.47
N VAL A 25 12.85 -22.59 2.34
CA VAL A 25 13.22 -24.01 2.34
C VAL A 25 14.55 -24.22 3.08
N ASN A 26 15.59 -23.46 2.72
CA ASN A 26 16.91 -23.59 3.33
C ASN A 26 16.86 -23.29 4.84
N HIS A 27 16.10 -22.26 5.23
CA HIS A 27 15.91 -21.91 6.64
C HIS A 27 15.19 -23.02 7.42
N GLN A 28 14.18 -23.65 6.81
CA GLN A 28 13.45 -24.78 7.40
C GLN A 28 14.35 -26.00 7.61
N ILE A 29 15.17 -26.35 6.59
CA ILE A 29 16.14 -27.45 6.66
C ILE A 29 17.14 -27.22 7.80
N GLN A 30 17.79 -26.04 7.85
CA GLN A 30 18.75 -25.70 8.89
C GLN A 30 18.12 -25.73 10.29
N ARG A 31 16.86 -25.33 10.42
CA ARG A 31 16.16 -25.40 11.71
C ARG A 31 15.91 -26.84 12.13
N SER A 32 15.51 -27.70 11.22
CA SER A 32 15.28 -29.13 11.51
C SER A 32 16.58 -29.84 11.92
N GLU A 33 17.69 -29.51 11.28
CA GLU A 33 19.03 -30.05 11.62
C GLU A 33 19.47 -29.63 13.04
N ARG A 34 19.23 -28.35 13.40
CA ARG A 34 19.60 -27.83 14.72
C ARG A 34 18.73 -28.37 15.86
N SER A 35 17.46 -28.66 15.59
CA SER A 35 16.51 -29.14 16.61
C SER A 35 16.57 -30.64 16.86
N GLY A 36 17.25 -31.40 16.02
CA GLY A 36 17.30 -32.88 16.12
C GLY A 36 15.94 -33.58 15.98
N GLN A 37 14.89 -32.82 15.61
CA GLN A 37 13.52 -33.34 15.54
C GLN A 37 13.13 -33.70 14.11
N LYS A 38 13.05 -34.99 13.81
CA LYS A 38 12.40 -35.53 12.59
C LYS A 38 10.86 -35.34 12.57
N LYS A 39 10.29 -34.55 13.48
CA LYS A 39 8.83 -34.45 13.73
C LYS A 39 8.11 -33.34 12.95
N ASP A 40 8.81 -32.52 12.16
CA ASP A 40 8.18 -31.35 11.52
C ASP A 40 7.16 -31.68 10.43
N ALA A 41 7.26 -32.84 9.78
CA ALA A 41 6.31 -33.27 8.77
C ALA A 41 4.90 -33.57 9.32
N GLN A 42 4.83 -34.07 10.57
CA GLN A 42 3.55 -34.34 11.26
C GLN A 42 2.86 -33.08 11.83
N VAL A 43 3.64 -32.01 12.09
CA VAL A 43 3.14 -30.76 12.66
C VAL A 43 2.66 -29.79 11.56
N ARG A 44 3.11 -29.97 10.33
CA ARG A 44 2.77 -29.11 9.18
C ARG A 44 2.26 -29.92 7.98
N PRO A 45 0.99 -30.35 7.97
CA PRO A 45 0.42 -31.17 6.91
C PRO A 45 0.53 -30.55 5.50
N LEU A 46 0.56 -29.22 5.42
CA LEU A 46 0.69 -28.48 4.14
C LEU A 46 2.07 -28.60 3.48
N LEU A 47 3.07 -29.13 4.18
CA LEU A 47 4.44 -29.30 3.69
C LEU A 47 4.81 -30.79 3.53
N ALA A 48 3.83 -31.69 3.45
CA ALA A 48 4.06 -33.11 3.19
C ALA A 48 4.47 -33.31 1.71
N GLY A 49 5.50 -34.15 1.47
CA GLY A 49 6.05 -34.41 0.15
C GLY A 49 7.38 -33.71 -0.09
N ASP A 50 7.69 -33.32 -1.34
CA ASP A 50 8.87 -32.50 -1.64
C ASP A 50 8.67 -31.08 -1.09
N LEU A 51 9.44 -30.76 -0.04
CA LEU A 51 9.35 -29.49 0.66
C LEU A 51 9.56 -28.29 -0.27
N ARG A 52 10.51 -28.40 -1.20
CA ARG A 52 10.84 -27.32 -2.14
C ARG A 52 9.71 -27.08 -3.11
N GLU A 53 9.22 -28.12 -3.76
CA GLU A 53 8.13 -28.05 -4.73
C GLU A 53 6.86 -27.46 -4.05
N ARG A 54 6.53 -27.97 -2.87
CA ARG A 54 5.36 -27.52 -2.13
C ARG A 54 5.46 -26.06 -1.66
N MET A 55 6.64 -25.60 -1.25
CA MET A 55 6.85 -24.17 -0.89
C MET A 55 6.68 -23.26 -2.09
N HIS A 56 7.21 -23.64 -3.27
CA HIS A 56 7.01 -22.88 -4.51
C HIS A 56 5.55 -22.83 -4.95
N GLU A 57 4.80 -23.94 -4.83
CA GLU A 57 3.36 -23.95 -5.10
C GLU A 57 2.60 -23.02 -4.18
N LEU A 58 2.78 -23.14 -2.86
CA LEU A 58 2.12 -22.30 -1.87
C LEU A 58 2.46 -20.82 -2.05
N TYR A 59 3.69 -20.52 -2.43
CA TYR A 59 4.11 -19.16 -2.72
C TYR A 59 3.35 -18.59 -3.93
N ARG A 60 3.28 -19.34 -5.05
CA ARG A 60 2.54 -18.95 -6.26
C ARG A 60 1.06 -18.75 -6.00
N GLU A 61 0.43 -19.64 -5.22
CA GLU A 61 -0.99 -19.55 -4.85
C GLU A 61 -1.32 -18.35 -3.97
N ARG A 62 -0.38 -17.90 -3.13
CA ARG A 62 -0.67 -16.96 -2.04
C ARG A 62 0.00 -15.60 -2.19
N LYS A 63 1.01 -15.48 -3.04
CA LYS A 63 1.78 -14.26 -3.22
C LYS A 63 0.88 -13.04 -3.45
N ASP A 64 0.00 -13.11 -4.44
CA ASP A 64 -0.87 -12.00 -4.81
C ASP A 64 -1.86 -11.64 -3.67
N ILE A 65 -2.32 -12.66 -2.94
CA ILE A 65 -3.21 -12.45 -1.79
C ILE A 65 -2.46 -11.72 -0.67
N TYR A 66 -1.24 -12.14 -0.34
CA TYR A 66 -0.46 -11.51 0.72
C TYR A 66 -0.02 -10.10 0.33
N GLU A 67 0.46 -9.92 -0.90
CA GLU A 67 0.85 -8.60 -1.40
C GLU A 67 -0.33 -7.62 -1.49
N SER A 68 -1.53 -8.09 -1.89
CA SER A 68 -2.72 -7.25 -1.94
C SER A 68 -3.35 -6.95 -0.58
N THR A 69 -3.01 -7.72 0.46
CA THR A 69 -3.52 -7.51 1.83
C THR A 69 -2.52 -6.71 2.67
N ALA A 70 -1.25 -6.70 2.29
CA ALA A 70 -0.21 -6.03 3.04
C ALA A 70 -0.33 -4.50 2.96
N THR A 71 -0.18 -3.84 4.10
CA THR A 71 0.07 -2.40 4.19
C THR A 71 1.53 -2.11 3.87
N VAL A 72 2.44 -2.93 4.43
CA VAL A 72 3.88 -2.81 4.25
C VAL A 72 4.48 -4.18 3.93
N ILE A 73 5.37 -4.24 2.93
CA ILE A 73 6.16 -5.44 2.63
C ILE A 73 7.57 -5.22 3.16
N ILE A 74 8.05 -6.16 3.97
CA ILE A 74 9.39 -6.15 4.56
C ILE A 74 10.15 -7.37 4.06
N ASP A 75 11.39 -7.16 3.61
CA ASP A 75 12.27 -8.27 3.22
C ASP A 75 12.67 -9.10 4.45
N ALA A 76 12.13 -10.32 4.54
CA ALA A 76 12.42 -11.25 5.63
C ALA A 76 13.81 -11.91 5.52
N GLN A 77 14.56 -11.66 4.45
CA GLN A 77 15.95 -12.09 4.29
C GLN A 77 16.93 -11.12 4.97
N SER A 78 16.45 -9.91 5.30
CA SER A 78 17.21 -8.91 6.05
C SER A 78 17.47 -9.35 7.50
N LYS A 79 18.42 -8.71 8.17
CA LYS A 79 18.70 -8.97 9.60
C LYS A 79 17.48 -8.60 10.45
N ARG A 80 17.24 -9.36 11.52
CA ARG A 80 16.13 -9.12 12.45
C ARG A 80 16.05 -7.68 12.94
N ARG A 81 17.21 -7.04 13.20
CA ARG A 81 17.26 -5.64 13.64
C ARG A 81 16.79 -4.67 12.55
N GLU A 82 17.11 -4.95 11.30
CA GLU A 82 16.68 -4.14 10.15
C GLU A 82 15.17 -4.26 9.93
N MET A 83 14.63 -5.49 9.99
CA MET A 83 13.17 -5.71 9.92
C MET A 83 12.43 -5.00 11.06
N ALA A 84 12.90 -5.14 12.30
CA ALA A 84 12.30 -4.45 13.45
C ALA A 84 12.40 -2.93 13.30
N GLY A 85 13.53 -2.41 12.84
CA GLY A 85 13.73 -0.99 12.57
C GLY A 85 12.75 -0.46 11.50
N ALA A 86 12.50 -1.23 10.45
CA ALA A 86 11.54 -0.85 9.41
C ALA A 86 10.09 -0.77 9.94
N ILE A 87 9.69 -1.71 10.82
CA ILE A 87 8.37 -1.70 11.48
C ILE A 87 8.27 -0.47 12.39
N ILE A 88 9.25 -0.25 13.27
CA ILE A 88 9.26 0.87 14.21
C ILE A 88 9.20 2.20 13.45
N ALA A 89 10.05 2.38 12.44
CA ALA A 89 10.06 3.61 11.65
C ALA A 89 8.74 3.85 10.90
N HIS A 90 8.04 2.80 10.49
CA HIS A 90 6.70 2.92 9.91
C HIS A 90 5.69 3.34 10.97
N GLU A 91 5.66 2.69 12.14
CA GLU A 91 4.75 3.03 13.24
C GLU A 91 4.98 4.45 13.78
N GLU A 92 6.24 4.88 13.91
CA GLU A 92 6.57 6.24 14.35
C GLU A 92 6.05 7.32 13.38
N ARG A 93 6.10 7.07 12.06
CA ARG A 93 5.52 7.98 11.05
C ARG A 93 3.99 8.06 11.13
N LEU A 94 3.36 7.07 11.74
CA LEU A 94 1.92 6.95 11.88
C LEU A 94 1.41 7.35 13.28
N ALA A 95 2.31 7.75 14.19
CA ALA A 95 1.99 8.01 15.60
C ALA A 95 1.02 9.18 15.81
N ASP A 96 1.06 10.20 14.93
CA ASP A 96 0.18 11.39 15.05
C ASP A 96 -1.11 11.23 14.23
N ARG A 97 -1.85 10.15 14.49
CA ARG A 97 -3.10 9.85 13.76
C ARG A 97 -4.31 9.82 14.66
N ILE A 98 -5.41 10.34 14.13
CA ILE A 98 -6.75 10.14 14.67
C ILE A 98 -7.48 9.13 13.78
N TRP A 99 -7.88 8.01 14.34
CA TRP A 99 -8.71 7.03 13.64
C TRP A 99 -10.17 7.41 13.70
N VAL A 100 -10.81 7.52 12.55
CA VAL A 100 -12.25 7.79 12.41
C VAL A 100 -12.96 6.49 12.06
N SER A 101 -13.76 6.00 13.01
CA SER A 101 -14.61 4.83 12.79
C SER A 101 -15.84 5.22 11.97
N THR A 102 -16.11 4.45 10.92
CA THR A 102 -17.30 4.59 10.07
C THR A 102 -18.06 3.27 10.02
N PRO A 103 -19.32 3.24 9.56
CA PRO A 103 -20.02 1.98 9.29
C PRO A 103 -19.37 1.15 8.17
N GLY A 104 -18.49 1.75 7.36
CA GLY A 104 -17.65 1.11 6.35
C GLY A 104 -16.23 0.89 6.87
N GLU A 105 -15.24 1.10 6.00
CA GLU A 105 -13.82 1.00 6.39
C GLU A 105 -13.43 2.24 7.23
N PRO A 106 -12.74 2.06 8.38
CA PRO A 106 -12.20 3.17 9.14
C PRO A 106 -11.10 3.88 8.33
N TYR A 107 -10.93 5.17 8.56
CA TYR A 107 -9.83 5.93 7.94
C TYR A 107 -9.04 6.70 8.99
N ALA A 108 -7.79 7.04 8.65
CA ALA A 108 -6.90 7.79 9.52
C ALA A 108 -6.80 9.26 9.08
N VAL A 109 -6.82 10.18 10.04
CA VAL A 109 -6.43 11.57 9.86
C VAL A 109 -5.05 11.73 10.50
N SER A 110 -4.06 12.11 9.70
CA SER A 110 -2.68 12.31 10.13
C SER A 110 -2.35 13.79 10.17
N PHE A 111 -1.57 14.20 11.19
CA PHE A 111 -1.07 15.56 11.35
C PHE A 111 0.45 15.52 11.35
N GLY A 112 1.10 16.55 10.83
CA GLY A 112 2.56 16.63 10.88
C GLY A 112 3.13 17.61 9.87
N GLU A 113 4.45 17.80 9.95
CA GLU A 113 5.20 18.72 9.09
C GLU A 113 5.74 18.01 7.84
N ASP A 114 6.18 16.76 7.95
CA ASP A 114 6.67 15.95 6.82
C ASP A 114 5.53 15.13 6.19
N LEU A 115 4.64 15.81 5.48
CA LEU A 115 3.51 15.17 4.80
C LEU A 115 3.96 14.23 3.68
N ASN A 116 5.10 14.46 3.03
CA ASN A 116 5.59 13.59 1.95
C ASN A 116 5.86 12.17 2.46
N ALA A 117 6.58 12.05 3.59
CA ALA A 117 6.86 10.76 4.21
C ALA A 117 5.58 10.10 4.74
N GLN A 118 4.63 10.89 5.28
CA GLN A 118 3.36 10.37 5.77
C GLN A 118 2.49 9.83 4.62
N VAL A 119 2.37 10.57 3.50
CA VAL A 119 1.65 10.09 2.31
C VAL A 119 2.29 8.81 1.77
N ALA A 120 3.61 8.77 1.68
CA ALA A 120 4.33 7.57 1.25
C ALA A 120 4.04 6.35 2.15
N ALA A 121 3.95 6.57 3.47
CA ALA A 121 3.63 5.52 4.45
C ALA A 121 2.16 5.06 4.41
N LEU A 122 1.25 5.89 3.89
CA LEU A 122 -0.17 5.55 3.72
C LEU A 122 -0.45 4.77 2.44
N LEU A 123 0.43 4.89 1.43
CA LEU A 123 0.30 4.11 0.19
C LEU A 123 0.49 2.63 0.48
N LYS A 124 -0.38 1.81 -0.07
CA LYS A 124 -0.26 0.35 0.03
C LYS A 124 0.99 -0.15 -0.69
N ALA A 125 1.54 -1.25 -0.22
CA ALA A 125 2.77 -1.82 -0.78
C ALA A 125 2.68 -2.16 -2.28
N HIS A 126 1.49 -2.47 -2.76
CA HIS A 126 1.24 -2.82 -4.17
C HIS A 126 0.92 -1.61 -5.06
N THR A 127 0.77 -0.41 -4.50
CA THR A 127 0.57 0.82 -5.27
C THR A 127 1.83 1.14 -6.05
N ASN A 128 1.74 1.23 -7.36
CA ASN A 128 2.87 1.54 -8.25
C ASN A 128 2.75 2.94 -8.85
N LYS A 129 1.54 3.36 -9.20
CA LYS A 129 1.26 4.64 -9.85
C LYS A 129 0.42 5.52 -8.93
N VAL A 130 0.70 6.81 -8.95
CA VAL A 130 -0.01 7.79 -8.11
C VAL A 130 -0.37 9.00 -8.94
N LEU A 131 -1.67 9.32 -8.99
CA LEU A 131 -2.14 10.58 -9.57
C LEU A 131 -2.33 11.60 -8.45
N VAL A 132 -1.51 12.64 -8.44
CA VAL A 132 -1.61 13.76 -7.49
C VAL A 132 -2.44 14.87 -8.12
N LEU A 133 -3.61 15.13 -7.57
CA LEU A 133 -4.45 16.28 -7.90
C LEU A 133 -4.10 17.43 -6.98
N SER A 134 -3.85 18.59 -7.50
CA SER A 134 -3.38 19.73 -6.71
C SER A 134 -4.19 20.99 -6.97
N ALA A 135 -4.54 21.72 -5.91
CA ALA A 135 -4.96 23.11 -6.04
C ALA A 135 -3.74 23.99 -6.42
N PRO A 136 -3.92 25.10 -7.17
CA PRO A 136 -2.83 25.95 -7.60
C PRO A 136 -1.95 26.48 -6.47
N PRO A 137 -2.47 26.90 -5.29
CA PRO A 137 -1.65 27.43 -4.21
C PRO A 137 -0.66 26.40 -3.62
N VAL A 138 -0.92 25.11 -3.77
CA VAL A 138 -0.09 24.02 -3.22
C VAL A 138 0.60 23.18 -4.29
N ALA A 139 0.67 23.67 -5.53
CA ALA A 139 1.27 22.96 -6.65
C ALA A 139 2.76 22.65 -6.42
N SER A 140 3.49 23.52 -5.72
CA SER A 140 4.89 23.26 -5.35
C SER A 140 5.03 22.09 -4.38
N ALA A 141 4.10 21.98 -3.40
CA ALA A 141 4.06 20.85 -2.48
C ALA A 141 3.70 19.54 -3.21
N ALA A 142 2.78 19.59 -4.18
CA ALA A 142 2.45 18.45 -5.02
C ALA A 142 3.66 17.98 -5.85
N SER A 143 4.44 18.90 -6.39
CA SER A 143 5.68 18.55 -7.10
C SER A 143 6.75 17.95 -6.19
N SER A 144 6.89 18.47 -4.97
CA SER A 144 7.78 17.90 -3.96
C SER A 144 7.35 16.48 -3.56
N LEU A 145 6.06 16.26 -3.35
CA LEU A 145 5.50 14.95 -3.07
C LEU A 145 5.78 13.97 -4.22
N ALA A 146 5.54 14.39 -5.46
CA ALA A 146 5.80 13.56 -6.64
C ALA A 146 7.27 13.12 -6.72
N GLN A 147 8.21 14.06 -6.56
CA GLN A 147 9.65 13.75 -6.53
C GLN A 147 10.01 12.75 -5.42
N HIS A 148 9.42 12.93 -4.23
CA HIS A 148 9.62 12.00 -3.12
C HIS A 148 9.11 10.60 -3.44
N LEU A 149 7.89 10.47 -3.96
CA LEU A 149 7.30 9.19 -4.34
C LEU A 149 8.07 8.51 -5.47
N ASP A 150 8.51 9.27 -6.48
CA ASP A 150 9.34 8.76 -7.57
C ASP A 150 10.69 8.24 -7.06
N SER A 151 11.30 8.90 -6.06
CA SER A 151 12.52 8.42 -5.40
C SER A 151 12.34 7.09 -4.67
N LEU A 152 11.10 6.75 -4.30
CA LEU A 152 10.71 5.48 -3.69
C LEU A 152 10.26 4.43 -4.73
N GLY A 153 10.45 4.72 -6.03
CA GLY A 153 10.14 3.81 -7.13
C GLY A 153 8.68 3.82 -7.58
N LYS A 154 7.88 4.83 -7.17
CA LYS A 154 6.54 5.02 -7.71
C LYS A 154 6.61 5.77 -9.04
N GLN A 155 5.55 5.72 -9.84
CA GLN A 155 5.36 6.53 -11.04
C GLN A 155 4.30 7.57 -10.73
N THR A 156 4.70 8.84 -10.59
CA THR A 156 3.79 9.88 -10.12
C THR A 156 3.44 10.86 -11.23
N THR A 157 2.16 11.12 -11.40
CA THR A 157 1.63 12.14 -12.31
C THR A 157 0.98 13.25 -11.48
N VAL A 158 1.34 14.51 -11.74
CA VAL A 158 0.72 15.67 -11.08
C VAL A 158 -0.22 16.36 -12.06
N LYS A 159 -1.46 16.61 -11.61
CA LYS A 159 -2.44 17.44 -12.33
C LYS A 159 -2.89 18.59 -11.45
N VAL A 160 -2.58 19.80 -11.90
CA VAL A 160 -3.08 21.03 -11.24
C VAL A 160 -4.50 21.28 -11.73
N LEU A 161 -5.42 21.46 -10.79
CA LEU A 161 -6.85 21.73 -11.02
C LEU A 161 -7.12 23.24 -11.09
N PRO A 162 -8.27 23.68 -11.63
CA PRO A 162 -8.74 25.03 -11.42
C PRO A 162 -8.90 25.37 -9.94
N ASP A 163 -8.74 26.65 -9.56
CA ASP A 163 -8.87 27.06 -8.18
C ASP A 163 -10.32 27.08 -7.67
N GLY A 164 -10.48 26.72 -6.39
CA GLY A 164 -11.75 26.78 -5.68
C GLY A 164 -12.88 25.99 -6.31
N GLU A 165 -14.10 26.51 -6.25
CA GLU A 165 -15.32 25.83 -6.76
C GLU A 165 -15.32 25.60 -8.26
N ALA A 166 -14.45 26.26 -9.04
CA ALA A 166 -14.29 26.00 -10.47
C ALA A 166 -13.77 24.55 -10.73
N ALA A 167 -13.11 23.94 -9.74
CA ALA A 167 -12.70 22.54 -9.82
C ALA A 167 -13.89 21.57 -9.84
N LYS A 168 -15.03 21.91 -9.21
CA LYS A 168 -16.20 21.02 -9.06
C LYS A 168 -17.09 20.97 -10.30
N GLN A 169 -16.51 21.01 -11.49
CA GLN A 169 -17.25 20.98 -12.75
C GLN A 169 -17.02 19.68 -13.50
N LEU A 170 -18.04 19.24 -14.24
CA LEU A 170 -17.99 17.99 -14.99
C LEU A 170 -16.83 17.94 -16.02
N PRO A 171 -16.51 19.02 -16.76
CA PRO A 171 -15.34 19.02 -17.65
C PRO A 171 -14.02 18.78 -16.89
N VAL A 172 -13.86 19.36 -15.69
CA VAL A 172 -12.65 19.16 -14.87
C VAL A 172 -12.55 17.71 -14.39
N LEU A 173 -13.66 17.09 -14.03
CA LEU A 173 -13.70 15.66 -13.70
C LEU A 173 -13.31 14.79 -14.91
N SER A 174 -13.80 15.11 -16.08
CA SER A 174 -13.41 14.43 -17.34
C SER A 174 -11.91 14.52 -17.56
N ASP A 175 -11.34 15.71 -17.37
CA ASP A 175 -9.88 15.93 -17.47
C ASP A 175 -9.07 15.13 -16.43
N VAL A 176 -9.62 14.89 -15.24
CA VAL A 176 -9.01 14.04 -14.21
C VAL A 176 -9.02 12.58 -14.65
N TRP A 177 -10.13 12.09 -15.19
CA TRP A 177 -10.20 10.73 -15.72
C TRP A 177 -9.28 10.53 -16.93
N GLU A 178 -9.15 11.53 -17.82
CA GLU A 178 -8.19 11.49 -18.91
C GLU A 178 -6.74 11.44 -18.41
N ALA A 179 -6.42 12.19 -17.34
CA ALA A 179 -5.11 12.13 -16.69
C ALA A 179 -4.87 10.75 -16.07
N ALA A 180 -5.86 10.17 -15.41
CA ALA A 180 -5.77 8.82 -14.85
C ALA A 180 -5.56 7.75 -15.94
N ALA A 181 -6.27 7.88 -17.08
CA ALA A 181 -6.10 7.00 -18.23
C ALA A 181 -4.70 7.15 -18.85
N SER A 182 -4.24 8.40 -19.04
CA SER A 182 -2.92 8.70 -19.63
C SER A 182 -1.77 8.24 -18.74
N ALA A 183 -1.97 8.25 -17.42
CA ALA A 183 -1.04 7.67 -16.45
C ALA A 183 -1.15 6.15 -16.34
N ASP A 184 -2.06 5.53 -17.09
CA ASP A 184 -2.36 4.10 -17.05
C ASP A 184 -2.60 3.62 -15.60
N LEU A 185 -3.43 4.40 -14.85
CA LEU A 185 -3.75 4.17 -13.46
C LEU A 185 -4.61 2.91 -13.33
N GLU A 186 -4.12 1.93 -12.60
CA GLU A 186 -4.81 0.67 -12.37
C GLU A 186 -5.63 0.68 -11.06
N ARG A 187 -6.43 -0.36 -10.85
CA ARG A 187 -7.30 -0.47 -9.67
C ARG A 187 -6.54 -0.55 -8.32
N ARG A 188 -5.27 -0.90 -8.35
CA ARG A 188 -4.41 -1.00 -7.16
C ARG A 188 -3.62 0.28 -6.89
N ASP A 189 -3.74 1.25 -7.77
CA ASP A 189 -3.06 2.52 -7.65
C ASP A 189 -3.87 3.52 -6.82
N ALA A 190 -3.36 4.72 -6.64
CA ALA A 190 -3.95 5.70 -5.75
C ALA A 190 -4.11 7.07 -6.39
N ILE A 191 -5.13 7.80 -5.94
CA ILE A 191 -5.26 9.23 -6.16
C ILE A 191 -4.92 9.93 -4.85
N VAL A 192 -4.07 10.96 -4.92
CA VAL A 192 -3.79 11.88 -3.81
C VAL A 192 -4.37 13.24 -4.16
N ALA A 193 -5.25 13.78 -3.33
CA ALA A 193 -5.85 15.08 -3.54
C ALA A 193 -5.31 16.10 -2.53
N LEU A 194 -4.45 17.02 -3.03
CA LEU A 194 -3.75 18.00 -2.22
C LEU A 194 -4.36 19.39 -2.41
N GLY A 195 -5.10 19.88 -1.42
CA GLY A 195 -5.77 21.17 -1.48
C GLY A 195 -6.88 21.34 -0.46
N GLY A 196 -7.71 22.33 -0.69
CA GLY A 196 -8.93 22.56 0.12
C GLY A 196 -10.10 21.67 -0.33
N GLY A 197 -11.28 21.89 0.28
CA GLY A 197 -12.49 21.08 0.07
C GLY A 197 -12.87 20.85 -1.39
N ALA A 198 -12.70 21.84 -2.27
CA ALA A 198 -13.01 21.64 -3.70
C ALA A 198 -12.13 20.58 -4.37
N THR A 199 -10.83 20.56 -4.05
CA THR A 199 -9.87 19.59 -4.56
C THR A 199 -10.14 18.20 -3.99
N THR A 200 -10.37 18.12 -2.66
CA THR A 200 -10.60 16.85 -1.99
C THR A 200 -11.93 16.22 -2.38
N ASP A 201 -12.99 17.01 -2.58
CA ASP A 201 -14.29 16.54 -3.04
C ASP A 201 -14.20 15.99 -4.48
N LEU A 202 -13.54 16.73 -5.39
CA LEU A 202 -13.32 16.25 -6.75
C LEU A 202 -12.47 14.99 -6.78
N GLY A 203 -11.37 14.97 -6.02
CA GLY A 203 -10.48 13.81 -5.89
C GLY A 203 -11.22 12.58 -5.34
N GLY A 204 -12.06 12.79 -4.32
CA GLY A 204 -12.90 11.74 -3.74
C GLY A 204 -13.87 11.15 -4.76
N PHE A 205 -14.56 12.00 -5.50
CA PHE A 205 -15.48 11.54 -6.54
C PHE A 205 -14.74 10.84 -7.70
N ALA A 206 -13.60 11.39 -8.13
CA ALA A 206 -12.78 10.77 -9.16
C ALA A 206 -12.27 9.38 -8.72
N ALA A 207 -11.76 9.26 -7.48
CA ALA A 207 -11.28 8.00 -6.95
C ALA A 207 -12.40 6.96 -6.81
N ALA A 208 -13.59 7.35 -6.35
CA ALA A 208 -14.73 6.45 -6.19
C ALA A 208 -15.26 5.92 -7.54
N THR A 209 -15.14 6.70 -8.61
CA THR A 209 -15.70 6.38 -9.93
C THR A 209 -14.69 5.76 -10.89
N TRP A 210 -13.38 6.03 -10.72
CA TRP A 210 -12.34 5.42 -11.53
C TRP A 210 -12.24 3.91 -11.27
N LEU A 211 -12.40 3.09 -12.30
CA LEU A 211 -12.34 1.63 -12.25
C LEU A 211 -13.16 0.99 -11.12
N ARG A 212 -14.26 1.60 -10.71
CA ARG A 212 -15.13 1.18 -9.58
C ARG A 212 -14.49 1.36 -8.21
N GLY A 213 -13.56 2.26 -8.09
CA GLY A 213 -12.87 2.64 -6.86
C GLY A 213 -11.37 2.33 -6.87
N VAL A 214 -10.57 3.36 -6.58
CA VAL A 214 -9.14 3.29 -6.29
C VAL A 214 -8.88 3.91 -4.93
N ASP A 215 -7.72 3.65 -4.35
CA ASP A 215 -7.35 4.24 -3.05
C ASP A 215 -7.26 5.76 -3.15
N LEU A 216 -7.71 6.44 -2.09
CA LEU A 216 -7.69 7.90 -1.96
C LEU A 216 -6.94 8.33 -0.72
N ILE A 217 -6.08 9.34 -0.87
CA ILE A 217 -5.46 10.11 0.21
C ILE A 217 -5.78 11.58 -0.01
N THR A 218 -6.25 12.29 1.02
CA THR A 218 -6.57 13.72 0.94
C THR A 218 -5.85 14.51 2.02
#